data_9c41df5bc44056386341653de830566a
#
_entry.id   9c41df5bc44056386341653de830566a
#
_cell.length_a   1.000
_cell.length_b   1.000
_cell.length_c   1.000
_cell.angle_alpha   90.00
_cell.angle_beta   90.00
_cell.angle_gamma   90.00
#
_symmetry.space_group_name_H-M   'P 1'
#
loop_
_entity.id
_entity.type
_entity.pdbx_description
1 polymer ?
#
loop_
_entity_poly.entity_id
_entity_poly.type
_entity_poly.pdbx_seq_one_letter_code
_entity_poly.pdbx_strand_id
1 'polypeptide(L)'
;DPEMSRGLGDVYKRQVLYREGLNKWLCIPVILIAVLFIFSFLFTPLTLLVMLILVCTLSEAMMNGQWRSRMVYLAALALGTLLLYFGMLLAAPGAMDLYRCLLVVTLLSLIFVAIYAFRANLRNIFITIGLFLTAMLFVPTTDYIFNSILKEHQQNRILSFLGLVSDPLGTDYNVNQAKIAIGSGGWIGKGFLQGTQIKYGFVPEKHTDFIFCTIGEEWGFLGAMLLLTLFCLLIFRLMRMGERQEEPFGRIYCYCVAAFLLFHLLVNVGMTIGLMPVMGIPLPLVSYGGSSLMAFTIMLFIAVRLDASTRQYSFR
;
A
#
# COMPACT_ATOMS: atom_id res chain seq x y z
N ASP A 1 -8.87 -12.63 28.35
CA ASP A 1 -9.73 -12.27 27.21
C ASP A 1 -9.44 -13.21 26.05
N PRO A 2 -10.34 -14.11 25.66
CA PRO A 2 -10.07 -15.17 24.66
C PRO A 2 -9.89 -14.61 23.22
N GLU A 3 -10.08 -13.35 22.99
CA GLU A 3 -9.88 -12.71 21.69
C GLU A 3 -8.44 -12.28 21.41
N MET A 4 -7.55 -12.34 22.40
CA MET A 4 -6.14 -11.92 22.30
C MET A 4 -5.22 -12.89 21.55
N SER A 5 -5.66 -14.09 21.23
CA SER A 5 -4.80 -15.15 20.67
C SER A 5 -4.82 -15.27 19.12
N ARG A 6 -5.60 -14.44 18.45
CA ARG A 6 -5.76 -14.54 16.99
C ARG A 6 -4.77 -13.65 16.24
N GLY A 7 -3.74 -14.27 15.69
CA GLY A 7 -2.89 -13.83 14.59
C GLY A 7 -2.21 -12.45 14.68
N LEU A 8 -0.91 -12.37 14.35
CA LEU A 8 -0.08 -11.17 14.42
C LEU A 8 -0.68 -9.94 13.70
N GLY A 9 -1.31 -10.14 12.55
CA GLY A 9 -1.95 -9.07 11.78
C GLY A 9 -3.26 -8.56 12.37
N ASP A 10 -4.00 -9.42 13.06
CA ASP A 10 -5.26 -9.08 13.72
C ASP A 10 -5.03 -8.32 15.03
N VAL A 11 -3.95 -8.63 15.73
CA VAL A 11 -3.55 -7.95 16.97
C VAL A 11 -3.25 -6.47 16.69
N TYR A 12 -2.52 -6.17 15.62
CA TYR A 12 -2.23 -4.79 15.23
C TYR A 12 -3.49 -3.98 14.88
N LYS A 13 -4.34 -4.52 14.03
CA LYS A 13 -5.55 -3.81 13.56
C LYS A 13 -6.58 -3.66 14.68
N ARG A 14 -6.73 -4.68 15.52
CA ARG A 14 -7.74 -4.67 16.57
C ARG A 14 -7.33 -3.88 17.80
N GLN A 15 -6.07 -3.96 18.23
CA GLN A 15 -5.67 -3.33 19.48
C GLN A 15 -5.34 -1.84 19.34
N VAL A 16 -4.60 -1.42 18.32
CA VAL A 16 -4.27 0.01 18.18
C VAL A 16 -5.43 0.78 17.56
N LEU A 17 -6.07 0.25 16.51
CA LEU A 17 -7.13 0.96 15.80
C LEU A 17 -8.53 0.73 16.37
N TYR A 18 -8.82 -0.47 16.88
CA TYR A 18 -10.18 -0.86 17.28
C TYR A 18 -10.42 -0.73 18.79
N ARG A 19 -9.45 -1.12 19.61
CA ARG A 19 -9.56 -1.05 21.07
C ARG A 19 -9.43 0.37 21.62
N GLU A 20 -8.72 1.24 20.90
CA GLU A 20 -8.61 2.68 21.21
C GLU A 20 -9.68 3.54 20.51
N GLY A 21 -10.71 2.91 19.93
CA GLY A 21 -11.90 3.59 19.44
C GLY A 21 -11.86 3.96 17.94
N LEU A 22 -10.86 3.54 17.16
CA LEU A 22 -10.90 3.78 15.71
C LEU A 22 -11.88 2.80 15.03
N ASN A 23 -12.84 3.35 14.34
CA ASN A 23 -13.85 2.57 13.64
C ASN A 23 -13.21 1.83 12.43
N LYS A 24 -13.36 0.48 12.39
CA LYS A 24 -12.90 -0.35 11.26
C LYS A 24 -13.37 0.13 9.89
N TRP A 25 -14.53 0.79 9.84
CA TRP A 25 -15.07 1.38 8.62
C TRP A 25 -14.20 2.52 8.05
N LEU A 26 -13.32 3.10 8.84
CA LEU A 26 -12.39 4.14 8.40
C LEU A 26 -11.17 3.57 7.67
N CYS A 27 -10.80 2.33 7.94
CA CYS A 27 -9.69 1.65 7.25
C CYS A 27 -10.06 1.22 5.83
N ILE A 28 -11.33 0.88 5.59
CA ILE A 28 -11.81 0.43 4.27
C ILE A 28 -11.61 1.51 3.18
N PRO A 29 -12.02 2.78 3.37
CA PRO A 29 -11.77 3.84 2.40
C PRO A 29 -10.28 4.06 2.14
N VAL A 30 -9.43 4.01 3.17
CA VAL A 30 -7.98 4.21 3.01
C VAL A 30 -7.36 3.12 2.13
N ILE A 31 -7.73 1.85 2.37
CA ILE A 31 -7.28 0.72 1.55
C ILE A 31 -7.82 0.86 0.12
N LEU A 32 -9.10 1.21 -0.03
CA LEU A 32 -9.72 1.41 -1.33
C LEU A 32 -9.03 2.52 -2.12
N ILE A 33 -8.73 3.65 -1.49
CA ILE A 33 -7.99 4.77 -2.09
C ILE A 33 -6.60 4.31 -2.56
N ALA A 34 -5.86 3.56 -1.72
CA ALA A 34 -4.55 3.05 -2.08
C ALA A 34 -4.60 2.09 -3.29
N VAL A 35 -5.59 1.21 -3.32
CA VAL A 35 -5.82 0.28 -4.43
C VAL A 35 -6.19 1.04 -5.71
N LEU A 36 -7.12 1.99 -5.63
CA LEU A 36 -7.51 2.82 -6.78
C LEU A 36 -6.34 3.67 -7.30
N PHE A 37 -5.48 4.16 -6.40
CA PHE A 37 -4.28 4.89 -6.78
C PHE A 37 -3.33 4.03 -7.63
N ILE A 38 -3.07 2.78 -7.21
CA ILE A 38 -2.25 1.84 -7.98
C ILE A 38 -2.90 1.51 -9.32
N PHE A 39 -4.20 1.22 -9.34
CA PHE A 39 -4.93 0.91 -10.57
C PHE A 39 -4.98 2.10 -11.55
N SER A 40 -4.96 3.33 -11.05
CA SER A 40 -4.93 4.53 -11.90
C SER A 40 -3.66 4.65 -12.76
N PHE A 41 -2.55 4.03 -12.34
CA PHE A 41 -1.32 3.97 -13.15
C PHE A 41 -1.26 2.77 -14.09
N LEU A 42 -1.89 1.65 -13.72
CA LEU A 42 -1.83 0.42 -14.50
C LEU A 42 -2.82 0.41 -15.67
N PHE A 43 -3.93 1.10 -15.54
CA PHE A 43 -5.03 1.06 -16.51
C PHE A 43 -5.34 2.45 -17.08
N THR A 44 -5.76 2.46 -18.34
CA THR A 44 -6.25 3.71 -18.95
C THR A 44 -7.51 4.20 -18.22
N PRO A 45 -7.80 5.52 -18.21
CA PRO A 45 -9.00 6.06 -17.58
C PRO A 45 -10.31 5.43 -18.07
N LEU A 46 -10.34 5.02 -19.35
CA LEU A 46 -11.48 4.31 -19.93
C LEU A 46 -11.68 2.93 -19.29
N THR A 47 -10.61 2.13 -19.19
CA THR A 47 -10.68 0.78 -18.60
C THR A 47 -11.03 0.82 -17.13
N LEU A 48 -10.52 1.81 -16.39
CA LEU A 48 -10.87 2.04 -14.99
C LEU A 48 -12.35 2.36 -14.81
N LEU A 49 -12.88 3.24 -15.63
CA LEU A 49 -14.29 3.61 -15.57
C LEU A 49 -15.19 2.40 -15.87
N VAL A 50 -14.86 1.61 -16.89
CA VAL A 50 -15.58 0.37 -17.22
C VAL A 50 -15.51 -0.64 -16.09
N MET A 51 -14.32 -0.88 -15.50
CA MET A 51 -14.17 -1.78 -14.35
C MET A 51 -15.00 -1.31 -13.15
N LEU A 52 -15.00 -0.02 -12.85
CA LEU A 52 -15.79 0.57 -11.78
C LEU A 52 -17.29 0.35 -11.97
N ILE A 53 -17.79 0.60 -13.19
CA ILE A 53 -19.20 0.36 -13.55
C ILE A 53 -19.54 -1.13 -13.34
N LEU A 54 -18.70 -2.04 -13.83
CA LEU A 54 -18.91 -3.48 -13.70
C LEU A 54 -18.91 -3.92 -12.23
N VAL A 55 -17.94 -3.49 -11.43
CA VAL A 55 -17.86 -3.84 -10.00
C VAL A 55 -19.08 -3.32 -9.23
N CYS A 56 -19.49 -2.07 -9.45
CA CYS A 56 -20.66 -1.51 -8.78
C CYS A 56 -21.95 -2.22 -9.19
N THR A 57 -22.16 -2.49 -10.47
CA THR A 57 -23.37 -3.18 -10.95
C THR A 57 -23.41 -4.64 -10.50
N LEU A 58 -22.26 -5.31 -10.46
CA LEU A 58 -22.14 -6.69 -9.96
C LEU A 58 -22.43 -6.77 -8.46
N SER A 59 -21.84 -5.86 -7.67
CA SER A 59 -22.08 -5.80 -6.21
C SER A 59 -23.56 -5.57 -5.89
N GLU A 60 -24.22 -4.66 -6.60
CA GLU A 60 -25.66 -4.44 -6.44
C GLU A 60 -26.50 -5.66 -6.89
N ALA A 61 -26.11 -6.33 -7.99
CA ALA A 61 -26.79 -7.53 -8.45
C ALA A 61 -26.70 -8.67 -7.40
N MET A 62 -25.54 -8.81 -6.77
CA MET A 62 -25.34 -9.78 -5.67
C MET A 62 -26.16 -9.45 -4.42
N MET A 63 -26.25 -8.17 -4.06
CA MET A 63 -26.99 -7.74 -2.88
C MET A 63 -28.51 -7.83 -3.04
N ASN A 64 -29.03 -7.50 -4.22
CA ASN A 64 -30.45 -7.36 -4.48
C ASN A 64 -31.05 -8.50 -5.35
N GLY A 65 -30.25 -9.44 -5.86
CA GLY A 65 -30.70 -10.60 -6.64
C GLY A 65 -31.30 -10.28 -8.01
N GLN A 66 -31.21 -9.02 -8.49
CA GLN A 66 -31.86 -8.53 -9.73
C GLN A 66 -30.94 -8.56 -10.96
N TRP A 67 -30.39 -9.71 -11.29
CA TRP A 67 -29.43 -9.88 -12.38
C TRP A 67 -29.93 -9.40 -13.77
N ARG A 68 -31.17 -9.73 -14.13
CA ARG A 68 -31.76 -9.34 -15.43
C ARG A 68 -31.82 -7.82 -15.58
N SER A 69 -32.30 -7.12 -14.57
CA SER A 69 -32.41 -5.66 -14.58
C SER A 69 -31.03 -4.98 -14.73
N ARG A 70 -30.00 -5.53 -14.06
CA ARG A 70 -28.64 -4.98 -14.14
C ARG A 70 -27.97 -5.25 -15.48
N MET A 71 -28.20 -6.39 -16.09
CA MET A 71 -27.72 -6.67 -17.45
C MET A 71 -28.38 -5.75 -18.50
N VAL A 72 -29.67 -5.48 -18.36
CA VAL A 72 -30.37 -4.49 -19.20
C VAL A 72 -29.78 -3.09 -19.02
N TYR A 73 -29.47 -2.69 -17.77
CA TYR A 73 -28.83 -1.42 -17.47
C TYR A 73 -27.45 -1.30 -18.15
N LEU A 74 -26.60 -2.32 -18.03
CA LEU A 74 -25.29 -2.33 -18.69
C LEU A 74 -25.39 -2.26 -20.22
N ALA A 75 -26.34 -3.01 -20.79
CA ALA A 75 -26.60 -2.98 -22.23
C ALA A 75 -27.12 -1.60 -22.71
N ALA A 76 -28.01 -0.97 -21.95
CA ALA A 76 -28.53 0.37 -22.24
C ALA A 76 -27.40 1.44 -22.12
N LEU A 77 -26.52 1.30 -21.13
CA LEU A 77 -25.38 2.19 -20.94
C LEU A 77 -24.38 2.05 -22.10
N ALA A 78 -24.05 0.83 -22.51
CA ALA A 78 -23.18 0.57 -23.66
C ALA A 78 -23.78 1.10 -24.95
N LEU A 79 -25.07 0.86 -25.18
CA LEU A 79 -25.79 1.37 -26.36
C LEU A 79 -25.82 2.90 -26.37
N GLY A 80 -26.16 3.52 -25.27
CA GLY A 80 -26.17 4.98 -25.11
C GLY A 80 -24.80 5.62 -25.37
N THR A 81 -23.72 5.02 -24.88
CA THR A 81 -22.35 5.51 -25.15
C THR A 81 -21.98 5.39 -26.63
N LEU A 82 -22.32 4.29 -27.28
CA LEU A 82 -22.06 4.09 -28.69
C LEU A 82 -22.86 5.08 -29.55
N LEU A 83 -24.15 5.28 -29.25
CA LEU A 83 -24.98 6.24 -29.96
C LEU A 83 -24.47 7.68 -29.83
N LEU A 84 -24.07 8.07 -28.61
CA LEU A 84 -23.51 9.40 -28.37
C LEU A 84 -22.18 9.58 -29.09
N TYR A 85 -21.31 8.56 -29.04
CA TYR A 85 -20.01 8.59 -29.70
C TYR A 85 -20.15 8.71 -31.23
N PHE A 86 -21.01 7.88 -31.87
CA PHE A 86 -21.26 7.95 -33.29
C PHE A 86 -21.96 9.25 -33.71
N GLY A 87 -22.89 9.73 -32.89
CA GLY A 87 -23.55 11.01 -33.12
C GLY A 87 -22.57 12.18 -33.11
N MET A 88 -21.65 12.20 -32.16
CA MET A 88 -20.58 13.22 -32.08
C MET A 88 -19.54 13.07 -33.19
N LEU A 89 -19.22 11.85 -33.62
CA LEU A 89 -18.32 11.61 -34.75
C LEU A 89 -18.85 12.18 -36.04
N LEU A 90 -20.18 12.13 -36.25
CA LEU A 90 -20.86 12.68 -37.42
C LEU A 90 -21.03 14.20 -37.37
N ALA A 91 -21.30 14.75 -36.16
CA ALA A 91 -21.57 16.18 -35.99
C ALA A 91 -20.28 17.02 -35.83
N ALA A 92 -19.27 16.52 -35.12
CA ALA A 92 -18.04 17.20 -34.84
C ALA A 92 -16.91 16.19 -34.66
N PRO A 93 -16.23 15.72 -35.71
CA PRO A 93 -15.18 14.73 -35.62
C PRO A 93 -14.00 15.25 -34.78
N GLY A 94 -13.65 14.49 -33.73
CA GLY A 94 -12.57 14.84 -32.80
C GLY A 94 -12.97 15.68 -31.58
N ALA A 95 -14.24 16.06 -31.43
CA ALA A 95 -14.69 16.87 -30.29
C ALA A 95 -14.75 16.08 -28.96
N MET A 96 -15.05 14.77 -29.02
CA MET A 96 -15.17 13.92 -27.80
C MET A 96 -14.58 12.53 -28.03
N ASP A 97 -13.75 12.12 -27.06
CA ASP A 97 -13.22 10.76 -26.99
C ASP A 97 -14.26 9.79 -26.40
N LEU A 98 -14.12 8.49 -26.68
CA LEU A 98 -14.99 7.45 -26.15
C LEU A 98 -15.10 7.52 -24.62
N TYR A 99 -14.02 7.86 -23.92
CA TYR A 99 -14.00 8.05 -22.47
C TYR A 99 -14.95 9.16 -22.02
N ARG A 100 -14.93 10.32 -22.68
CA ARG A 100 -15.81 11.46 -22.34
C ARG A 100 -17.27 11.14 -22.62
N CYS A 101 -17.56 10.42 -23.70
CA CYS A 101 -18.91 9.97 -24.02
C CYS A 101 -19.45 8.99 -22.95
N LEU A 102 -18.64 8.00 -22.54
CA LEU A 102 -18.98 7.07 -21.48
C LEU A 102 -19.23 7.80 -20.16
N LEU A 103 -18.38 8.78 -19.83
CA LEU A 103 -18.49 9.60 -18.63
C LEU A 103 -19.80 10.40 -18.59
N VAL A 104 -20.17 11.05 -19.68
CA VAL A 104 -21.43 11.81 -19.75
C VAL A 104 -22.64 10.89 -19.61
N VAL A 105 -22.66 9.76 -20.32
CA VAL A 105 -23.78 8.80 -20.25
C VAL A 105 -23.89 8.19 -18.86
N THR A 106 -22.78 7.86 -18.21
CA THR A 106 -22.79 7.34 -16.83
C THR A 106 -23.31 8.38 -15.84
N LEU A 107 -22.90 9.65 -15.93
CA LEU A 107 -23.42 10.72 -15.07
C LEU A 107 -24.92 10.92 -15.26
N LEU A 108 -25.41 10.93 -16.51
CA LEU A 108 -26.84 11.03 -16.78
C LEU A 108 -27.61 9.83 -16.23
N SER A 109 -27.08 8.61 -16.41
CA SER A 109 -27.71 7.39 -15.90
C SER A 109 -27.78 7.37 -14.37
N LEU A 110 -26.74 7.91 -13.67
CA LEU A 110 -26.74 8.03 -12.22
C LEU A 110 -27.86 8.93 -11.69
N ILE A 111 -28.19 10.01 -12.41
CA ILE A 111 -29.31 10.87 -12.05
C ILE A 111 -30.63 10.07 -12.10
N PHE A 112 -30.83 9.28 -13.15
CA PHE A 112 -32.02 8.41 -13.26
C PHE A 112 -32.06 7.36 -12.16
N VAL A 113 -30.92 6.70 -11.86
CA VAL A 113 -30.81 5.72 -10.78
C VAL A 113 -31.09 6.35 -9.43
N ALA A 114 -30.59 7.58 -9.19
CA ALA A 114 -30.85 8.32 -7.94
C ALA A 114 -32.34 8.68 -7.76
N ILE A 115 -32.99 9.15 -8.82
CA ILE A 115 -34.44 9.45 -8.80
C ILE A 115 -35.25 8.16 -8.55
N TYR A 116 -34.88 7.05 -9.19
CA TYR A 116 -35.52 5.76 -8.97
C TYR A 116 -35.33 5.28 -7.53
N ALA A 117 -34.10 5.32 -7.01
CA ALA A 117 -33.75 4.94 -5.65
C ALA A 117 -34.52 5.75 -4.60
N PHE A 118 -34.68 7.06 -4.85
CA PHE A 118 -35.46 7.95 -3.98
C PHE A 118 -36.94 7.56 -3.95
N ARG A 119 -37.55 7.30 -5.14
CA ARG A 119 -38.95 6.88 -5.23
C ARG A 119 -39.21 5.50 -4.63
N ALA A 120 -38.27 4.58 -4.79
CA ALA A 120 -38.37 3.21 -4.30
C ALA A 120 -37.87 3.02 -2.85
N ASN A 121 -37.41 4.10 -2.17
CA ASN A 121 -36.88 4.11 -0.81
C ASN A 121 -35.74 3.10 -0.57
N LEU A 122 -34.86 2.91 -1.57
CA LEU A 122 -33.78 1.94 -1.57
C LEU A 122 -32.49 2.59 -1.03
N ARG A 123 -32.35 2.61 0.30
CA ARG A 123 -31.26 3.28 1.00
C ARG A 123 -29.86 2.79 0.59
N ASN A 124 -29.70 1.51 0.26
CA ASN A 124 -28.41 0.91 -0.09
C ASN A 124 -27.86 1.41 -1.44
N ILE A 125 -28.74 1.78 -2.38
CA ILE A 125 -28.32 2.29 -3.68
C ILE A 125 -27.62 3.65 -3.56
N PHE A 126 -28.02 4.49 -2.61
CA PHE A 126 -27.34 5.78 -2.39
C PHE A 126 -25.89 5.62 -1.93
N ILE A 127 -25.58 4.56 -1.15
CA ILE A 127 -24.21 4.23 -0.74
C ILE A 127 -23.37 3.84 -1.97
N THR A 128 -23.93 3.01 -2.86
CA THR A 128 -23.24 2.60 -4.09
C THR A 128 -23.02 3.78 -5.05
N ILE A 129 -24.01 4.66 -5.19
CA ILE A 129 -23.87 5.90 -6.00
C ILE A 129 -22.77 6.79 -5.40
N GLY A 130 -22.76 6.97 -4.07
CA GLY A 130 -21.74 7.77 -3.38
C GLY A 130 -20.33 7.21 -3.57
N LEU A 131 -20.14 5.90 -3.42
CA LEU A 131 -18.87 5.24 -3.66
C LEU A 131 -18.43 5.38 -5.13
N PHE A 132 -19.35 5.21 -6.07
CA PHE A 132 -19.05 5.35 -7.49
C PHE A 132 -18.62 6.78 -7.84
N LEU A 133 -19.34 7.80 -7.37
CA LEU A 133 -18.98 9.20 -7.58
C LEU A 133 -17.63 9.55 -6.97
N THR A 134 -17.35 9.05 -5.77
CA THR A 134 -16.05 9.26 -5.12
C THR A 134 -14.93 8.64 -5.94
N ALA A 135 -15.10 7.40 -6.40
CA ALA A 135 -14.11 6.72 -7.23
C ALA A 135 -13.91 7.41 -8.59
N MET A 136 -15.00 7.89 -9.20
CA MET A 136 -14.96 8.62 -10.47
C MET A 136 -14.22 9.96 -10.37
N LEU A 137 -14.39 10.69 -9.27
CA LEU A 137 -13.65 11.93 -9.00
C LEU A 137 -12.18 11.64 -8.67
N PHE A 138 -11.91 10.48 -8.09
CA PHE A 138 -10.56 10.10 -7.67
C PHE A 138 -9.60 9.93 -8.87
N VAL A 139 -10.04 9.33 -9.98
CA VAL A 139 -9.20 9.07 -11.16
C VAL A 139 -8.58 10.36 -11.73
N PRO A 140 -9.35 11.41 -12.11
CA PRO A 140 -8.77 12.66 -12.60
C PRO A 140 -7.97 13.41 -11.54
N THR A 141 -8.36 13.28 -10.25
CA THR A 141 -7.60 13.89 -9.15
C THR A 141 -6.23 13.24 -9.00
N THR A 142 -6.12 11.92 -9.16
CA THR A 142 -4.84 11.19 -9.13
C THR A 142 -3.92 11.65 -10.25
N ASP A 143 -4.45 11.77 -11.47
CA ASP A 143 -3.69 12.26 -12.63
C ASP A 143 -3.19 13.70 -12.41
N TYR A 144 -4.04 14.56 -11.88
CA TYR A 144 -3.67 15.93 -11.51
C TYR A 144 -2.58 15.98 -10.43
N ILE A 145 -2.73 15.18 -9.36
CA ILE A 145 -1.74 15.09 -8.27
C ILE A 145 -0.40 14.60 -8.82
N PHE A 146 -0.44 13.56 -9.64
CA PHE A 146 0.76 12.97 -10.21
C PHE A 146 1.51 13.94 -11.10
N ASN A 147 0.81 14.60 -12.04
CA ASN A 147 1.44 15.47 -13.03
C ASN A 147 1.77 16.88 -12.52
N SER A 148 0.99 17.40 -11.54
CA SER A 148 1.11 18.79 -11.09
C SER A 148 1.75 18.96 -9.72
N ILE A 149 1.65 17.98 -8.83
CA ILE A 149 2.12 18.10 -7.44
C ILE A 149 3.40 17.32 -7.21
N LEU A 150 3.53 16.11 -7.77
CA LEU A 150 4.74 15.32 -7.59
C LEU A 150 5.88 15.87 -8.43
N LYS A 151 7.06 15.92 -7.81
CA LYS A 151 8.30 16.28 -8.51
C LYS A 151 8.71 15.16 -9.47
N GLU A 152 9.37 15.49 -10.57
CA GLU A 152 9.79 14.54 -11.60
C GLU A 152 10.53 13.30 -11.07
N HIS A 153 11.43 13.49 -10.08
CA HIS A 153 12.12 12.36 -9.47
C HIS A 153 11.19 11.42 -8.65
N GLN A 154 10.07 11.93 -8.12
CA GLN A 154 9.08 11.13 -7.41
C GLN A 154 8.19 10.37 -8.39
N GLN A 155 7.82 11.02 -9.49
CA GLN A 155 7.09 10.39 -10.59
C GLN A 155 7.90 9.22 -11.17
N ASN A 156 9.18 9.45 -11.48
CA ASN A 156 10.07 8.43 -12.03
C ASN A 156 10.22 7.21 -11.10
N ARG A 157 10.28 7.41 -9.77
CA ARG A 157 10.31 6.29 -8.81
C ARG A 157 9.05 5.46 -8.83
N ILE A 158 7.88 6.07 -8.97
CA ILE A 158 6.61 5.36 -9.05
C ILE A 158 6.49 4.63 -10.39
N LEU A 159 6.80 5.29 -11.49
CA LEU A 159 6.73 4.72 -12.83
C LEU A 159 7.71 3.55 -13.02
N SER A 160 8.93 3.70 -12.50
CA SER A 160 9.95 2.66 -12.48
C SER A 160 9.49 1.44 -11.65
N PHE A 161 8.96 1.68 -10.45
CA PHE A 161 8.42 0.61 -9.61
C PHE A 161 7.28 -0.17 -10.30
N LEU A 162 6.41 0.53 -11.04
CA LEU A 162 5.33 -0.09 -11.82
C LEU A 162 5.81 -0.75 -13.12
N GLY A 163 7.09 -0.61 -13.46
CA GLY A 163 7.67 -1.14 -14.70
C GLY A 163 7.20 -0.41 -15.97
N LEU A 164 6.62 0.79 -15.83
CA LEU A 164 6.13 1.59 -16.95
C LEU A 164 7.23 2.40 -17.63
N VAL A 165 8.28 2.74 -16.90
CA VAL A 165 9.50 3.38 -17.39
C VAL A 165 10.68 2.60 -16.84
N SER A 166 11.59 2.18 -17.71
CA SER A 166 12.87 1.62 -17.30
C SER A 166 13.93 2.73 -17.33
N ASP A 167 14.55 2.99 -16.17
CA ASP A 167 15.71 3.86 -16.06
C ASP A 167 16.94 3.02 -15.65
N PRO A 168 17.60 2.36 -16.62
CA PRO A 168 18.69 1.43 -16.33
C PRO A 168 19.93 2.09 -15.72
N LEU A 169 20.05 3.41 -15.83
CA LEU A 169 21.20 4.20 -15.34
C LEU A 169 20.87 5.00 -14.08
N GLY A 170 19.58 5.12 -13.69
CA GLY A 170 19.11 5.89 -12.54
C GLY A 170 18.57 5.00 -11.41
N THR A 171 17.29 5.20 -11.07
CA THR A 171 16.66 4.52 -9.92
C THR A 171 16.62 3.00 -10.03
N ASP A 172 16.45 2.46 -11.26
CA ASP A 172 16.40 1.02 -11.48
C ASP A 172 17.78 0.36 -11.36
N TYR A 173 18.85 1.12 -11.66
CA TYR A 173 20.21 0.61 -11.54
C TYR A 173 20.49 0.09 -10.12
N ASN A 174 20.16 0.87 -9.09
CA ASN A 174 20.42 0.50 -7.71
C ASN A 174 19.68 -0.76 -7.29
N VAL A 175 18.40 -0.88 -7.68
CA VAL A 175 17.58 -2.06 -7.39
C VAL A 175 18.07 -3.29 -8.16
N ASN A 176 18.44 -3.13 -9.42
CA ASN A 176 18.95 -4.24 -10.23
C ASN A 176 20.30 -4.73 -9.69
N GLN A 177 21.21 -3.82 -9.33
CA GLN A 177 22.48 -4.20 -8.72
C GLN A 177 22.29 -4.86 -7.35
N ALA A 178 21.32 -4.38 -6.53
CA ALA A 178 21.00 -5.01 -5.27
C ALA A 178 20.45 -6.44 -5.46
N LYS A 179 19.57 -6.66 -6.44
CA LYS A 179 19.06 -8.00 -6.80
C LYS A 179 20.19 -8.94 -7.26
N ILE A 180 21.10 -8.44 -8.09
CA ILE A 180 22.29 -9.22 -8.55
C ILE A 180 23.18 -9.57 -7.35
N ALA A 181 23.42 -8.61 -6.44
CA ALA A 181 24.22 -8.86 -5.24
C ALA A 181 23.58 -9.96 -4.37
N ILE A 182 22.30 -9.84 -4.03
CA ILE A 182 21.57 -10.83 -3.23
C ILE A 182 21.58 -12.20 -3.92
N GLY A 183 21.28 -12.26 -5.23
CA GLY A 183 21.26 -13.48 -6.00
C GLY A 183 22.64 -14.16 -6.09
N SER A 184 23.71 -13.38 -6.13
CA SER A 184 25.08 -13.89 -6.18
C SER A 184 25.58 -14.52 -4.88
N GLY A 185 24.92 -14.22 -3.74
CA GLY A 185 25.27 -14.80 -2.44
C GLY A 185 24.85 -16.26 -2.27
N GLY A 186 23.86 -16.75 -3.00
CA GLY A 186 23.39 -18.15 -2.89
C GLY A 186 22.90 -18.49 -1.49
N TRP A 187 23.12 -19.74 -1.05
CA TRP A 187 22.65 -20.22 0.26
C TRP A 187 23.49 -19.76 1.44
N ILE A 188 24.82 -19.78 1.30
CA ILE A 188 25.79 -19.59 2.41
C ILE A 188 26.47 -18.21 2.32
N GLY A 189 26.38 -17.55 1.16
CA GLY A 189 27.09 -16.29 0.90
C GLY A 189 28.52 -16.50 0.39
N LYS A 190 29.15 -15.37 -0.02
CA LYS A 190 30.53 -15.36 -0.51
C LYS A 190 31.56 -15.26 0.62
N GLY A 191 31.12 -14.99 1.84
CA GLY A 191 31.97 -14.74 2.99
C GLY A 191 32.08 -13.26 3.35
N PHE A 192 32.41 -12.99 4.59
CA PHE A 192 32.52 -11.64 5.15
C PHE A 192 33.58 -10.82 4.39
N LEU A 193 33.22 -9.64 3.92
CA LEU A 193 34.03 -8.72 3.09
C LEU A 193 34.49 -9.30 1.74
N GLN A 194 33.90 -10.42 1.26
CA GLN A 194 34.24 -11.03 -0.02
C GLN A 194 33.16 -10.81 -1.10
N GLY A 195 32.14 -10.03 -0.81
CA GLY A 195 31.09 -9.66 -1.76
C GLY A 195 31.65 -8.85 -2.94
N THR A 196 31.59 -9.39 -4.14
CA THR A 196 32.16 -8.74 -5.33
C THR A 196 31.38 -7.49 -5.74
N GLN A 197 30.05 -7.52 -5.71
CA GLN A 197 29.21 -6.37 -6.04
C GLN A 197 29.40 -5.22 -5.04
N ILE A 198 29.51 -5.58 -3.77
CA ILE A 198 29.75 -4.64 -2.68
C ILE A 198 31.16 -4.07 -2.71
N LYS A 199 32.17 -4.92 -2.92
CA LYS A 199 33.59 -4.54 -2.91
C LYS A 199 33.94 -3.58 -4.05
N TYR A 200 33.43 -3.84 -5.24
CA TYR A 200 33.69 -2.98 -6.42
C TYR A 200 32.78 -1.75 -6.48
N GLY A 201 31.87 -1.57 -5.54
CA GLY A 201 31.05 -0.37 -5.45
C GLY A 201 29.93 -0.26 -6.49
N PHE A 202 29.47 -1.40 -7.06
CA PHE A 202 28.38 -1.42 -8.04
C PHE A 202 27.04 -1.03 -7.42
N VAL A 203 26.86 -1.20 -6.10
CA VAL A 203 25.68 -0.77 -5.37
C VAL A 203 25.99 0.54 -4.67
N PRO A 204 25.43 1.67 -5.11
CA PRO A 204 25.47 2.93 -4.37
C PRO A 204 24.72 2.78 -3.03
N GLU A 205 25.09 3.59 -2.02
CA GLU A 205 24.42 3.62 -0.71
C GLU A 205 24.29 2.25 -0.02
N LYS A 206 25.25 1.33 -0.28
CA LYS A 206 25.29 -0.04 0.26
C LYS A 206 25.36 -0.12 1.79
N HIS A 207 25.83 0.93 2.45
CA HIS A 207 25.99 0.99 3.90
C HIS A 207 24.77 1.57 4.63
N THR A 208 23.92 2.30 3.91
CA THR A 208 22.73 2.99 4.43
C THR A 208 21.46 2.26 4.03
N ASP A 209 20.95 2.61 2.86
CA ASP A 209 19.61 2.19 2.42
C ASP A 209 19.59 0.76 1.87
N PHE A 210 20.68 0.33 1.22
CA PHE A 210 20.80 -1.00 0.61
C PHE A 210 21.63 -1.99 1.44
N ILE A 211 21.71 -1.80 2.77
CA ILE A 211 22.51 -2.68 3.64
C ILE A 211 22.06 -4.15 3.57
N PHE A 212 20.80 -4.42 3.34
CA PHE A 212 20.27 -5.78 3.23
C PHE A 212 20.88 -6.55 2.06
N CYS A 213 21.24 -5.88 0.94
CA CYS A 213 21.91 -6.55 -0.17
C CYS A 213 23.34 -6.98 0.18
N THR A 214 24.03 -6.23 1.06
CA THR A 214 25.35 -6.60 1.60
C THR A 214 25.25 -7.90 2.40
N ILE A 215 24.25 -8.00 3.28
CA ILE A 215 23.99 -9.21 4.06
C ILE A 215 23.64 -10.38 3.14
N GLY A 216 22.82 -10.14 2.11
CA GLY A 216 22.44 -11.15 1.14
C GLY A 216 23.63 -11.67 0.32
N GLU A 217 24.59 -10.80 -0.08
CA GLU A 217 25.78 -11.22 -0.83
C GLU A 217 26.81 -11.94 0.06
N GLU A 218 27.09 -11.41 1.26
CA GLU A 218 28.17 -11.92 2.11
C GLU A 218 27.77 -13.14 2.94
N TRP A 219 26.54 -13.15 3.47
CA TRP A 219 26.03 -14.22 4.35
C TRP A 219 24.97 -15.11 3.69
N GLY A 220 24.59 -14.78 2.45
CA GLY A 220 23.64 -15.54 1.65
C GLY A 220 22.23 -15.58 2.21
N PHE A 221 21.47 -16.54 1.73
CA PHE A 221 20.08 -16.74 2.16
C PHE A 221 19.97 -17.04 3.66
N LEU A 222 20.87 -17.84 4.23
CA LEU A 222 20.84 -18.19 5.64
C LEU A 222 21.06 -16.97 6.53
N GLY A 223 22.01 -16.10 6.17
CA GLY A 223 22.24 -14.84 6.92
C GLY A 223 21.08 -13.88 6.82
N ALA A 224 20.49 -13.71 5.64
CA ALA A 224 19.29 -12.90 5.44
C ALA A 224 18.10 -13.42 6.26
N MET A 225 17.86 -14.73 6.25
CA MET A 225 16.80 -15.37 7.04
C MET A 225 17.03 -15.23 8.56
N LEU A 226 18.27 -15.37 9.01
CA LEU A 226 18.62 -15.15 10.40
C LEU A 226 18.29 -13.72 10.84
N LEU A 227 18.70 -12.73 10.04
CA LEU A 227 18.39 -11.32 10.30
C LEU A 227 16.88 -11.06 10.38
N LEU A 228 16.12 -11.52 9.40
CA LEU A 228 14.66 -11.38 9.38
C LEU A 228 14.01 -12.04 10.59
N THR A 229 14.47 -13.23 10.97
CA THR A 229 13.99 -13.93 12.17
C THR A 229 14.24 -13.15 13.44
N LEU A 230 15.45 -12.56 13.59
CA LEU A 230 15.78 -11.71 14.74
C LEU A 230 14.87 -10.48 14.82
N PHE A 231 14.59 -9.81 13.68
CA PHE A 231 13.63 -8.72 13.65
C PHE A 231 12.21 -9.16 14.00
N CYS A 232 11.75 -10.28 13.47
CA CYS A 232 10.45 -10.83 13.82
C CYS A 232 10.34 -11.14 15.32
N LEU A 233 11.38 -11.72 15.92
CA LEU A 233 11.44 -11.99 17.36
C LEU A 233 11.43 -10.68 18.18
N LEU A 234 12.15 -9.65 17.74
CA LEU A 234 12.17 -8.34 18.40
C LEU A 234 10.77 -7.70 18.37
N ILE A 235 10.14 -7.66 17.19
CA ILE A 235 8.80 -7.11 17.01
C ILE A 235 7.78 -7.89 17.84
N PHE A 236 7.84 -9.22 17.82
CA PHE A 236 6.97 -10.07 18.63
C PHE A 236 7.17 -9.84 20.14
N ARG A 237 8.41 -9.62 20.57
CA ARG A 237 8.72 -9.29 21.97
C ARG A 237 8.11 -7.96 22.38
N LEU A 238 8.22 -6.93 21.53
CA LEU A 238 7.62 -5.62 21.77
C LEU A 238 6.10 -5.70 21.88
N MET A 239 5.46 -6.49 21.00
CA MET A 239 4.01 -6.71 21.07
C MET A 239 3.62 -7.39 22.40
N ARG A 240 4.35 -8.44 22.82
CA ARG A 240 4.12 -9.06 24.12
C ARG A 240 4.30 -8.11 25.30
N MET A 241 5.28 -7.20 25.21
CA MET A 241 5.45 -6.15 26.21
C MET A 241 4.23 -5.24 26.24
N GLY A 242 3.70 -4.83 25.08
CA GLY A 242 2.49 -4.02 24.97
C GLY A 242 1.25 -4.71 25.57
N GLU A 243 1.08 -6.01 25.35
CA GLU A 243 -0.06 -6.76 25.92
C GLU A 243 -0.06 -6.85 27.45
N ARG A 244 1.13 -6.80 28.07
CA ARG A 244 1.27 -6.86 29.54
C ARG A 244 1.05 -5.51 30.22
N GLN A 245 1.05 -4.41 29.46
CA GLN A 245 0.87 -3.08 30.02
C GLN A 245 -0.58 -2.86 30.48
N GLU A 246 -0.75 -2.51 31.72
CA GLU A 246 -2.05 -2.12 32.29
C GLU A 246 -2.40 -0.67 31.89
N GLU A 247 -1.40 0.20 31.84
CA GLU A 247 -1.56 1.59 31.42
C GLU A 247 -1.70 1.74 29.90
N PRO A 248 -2.69 2.52 29.42
CA PRO A 248 -2.92 2.74 27.99
C PRO A 248 -1.68 3.31 27.27
N PHE A 249 -0.98 4.25 27.91
CA PHE A 249 0.20 4.89 27.31
C PHE A 249 1.33 3.88 27.02
N GLY A 250 1.71 3.05 27.97
CA GLY A 250 2.76 2.05 27.80
C GLY A 250 2.41 1.04 26.71
N ARG A 251 1.14 0.63 26.67
CA ARG A 251 0.62 -0.30 25.67
C ARG A 251 0.70 0.29 24.26
N ILE A 252 0.15 1.49 24.05
CA ILE A 252 0.16 2.17 22.76
C ILE A 252 1.60 2.41 22.29
N TYR A 253 2.48 2.86 23.20
CA TYR A 253 3.88 3.12 22.88
C TYR A 253 4.59 1.87 22.36
N CYS A 254 4.46 0.72 23.03
CA CYS A 254 5.08 -0.53 22.58
C CYS A 254 4.58 -0.98 21.20
N TYR A 255 3.27 -0.84 20.93
CA TYR A 255 2.73 -1.16 19.61
C TYR A 255 3.19 -0.18 18.53
N CYS A 256 3.29 1.11 18.83
CA CYS A 256 3.80 2.11 17.88
C CYS A 256 5.26 1.82 17.51
N VAL A 257 6.11 1.51 18.48
CA VAL A 257 7.52 1.16 18.22
C VAL A 257 7.61 -0.12 17.40
N ALA A 258 6.84 -1.15 17.73
CA ALA A 258 6.80 -2.39 16.97
C ALA A 258 6.31 -2.17 15.52
N ALA A 259 5.27 -1.35 15.30
CA ALA A 259 4.77 -0.98 13.99
C ALA A 259 5.81 -0.19 13.18
N PHE A 260 6.52 0.73 13.83
CA PHE A 260 7.56 1.53 13.19
C PHE A 260 8.75 0.67 12.73
N LEU A 261 9.21 -0.25 13.57
CA LEU A 261 10.26 -1.21 13.20
C LEU A 261 9.82 -2.13 12.07
N LEU A 262 8.59 -2.64 12.12
CA LEU A 262 8.01 -3.47 11.05
C LEU A 262 7.94 -2.71 9.72
N PHE A 263 7.48 -1.46 9.74
CA PHE A 263 7.42 -0.62 8.55
C PHE A 263 8.79 -0.42 7.92
N HIS A 264 9.80 -0.03 8.73
CA HIS A 264 11.18 0.14 8.25
C HIS A 264 11.75 -1.15 7.67
N LEU A 265 11.53 -2.30 8.33
CA LEU A 265 11.96 -3.60 7.85
C LEU A 265 11.33 -3.94 6.50
N LEU A 266 9.99 -3.83 6.39
CA LEU A 266 9.27 -4.17 5.18
C LEU A 266 9.67 -3.28 4.01
N VAL A 267 9.82 -1.97 4.24
CA VAL A 267 10.21 -1.04 3.18
C VAL A 267 11.66 -1.26 2.76
N ASN A 268 12.60 -1.39 3.70
CA ASN A 268 14.02 -1.59 3.38
C ASN A 268 14.25 -2.89 2.62
N VAL A 269 13.74 -4.01 3.13
CA VAL A 269 13.84 -5.31 2.44
C VAL A 269 13.07 -5.28 1.13
N GLY A 270 11.84 -4.74 1.13
CA GLY A 270 10.99 -4.66 -0.06
C GLY A 270 11.64 -3.88 -1.19
N MET A 271 12.29 -2.73 -0.91
CA MET A 271 12.96 -1.96 -1.96
C MET A 271 14.23 -2.64 -2.49
N THR A 272 14.98 -3.37 -1.64
CA THR A 272 16.20 -4.09 -2.10
C THR A 272 15.88 -5.27 -3.01
N ILE A 273 14.73 -5.94 -2.80
CA ILE A 273 14.26 -7.03 -3.67
C ILE A 273 13.34 -6.54 -4.80
N GLY A 274 13.02 -5.22 -4.83
CA GLY A 274 12.21 -4.60 -5.87
C GLY A 274 10.70 -4.82 -5.74
N LEU A 275 10.22 -5.12 -4.53
CA LEU A 275 8.78 -5.19 -4.20
C LEU A 275 8.19 -3.85 -3.77
N MET A 276 9.03 -2.84 -3.53
CA MET A 276 8.64 -1.49 -3.16
C MET A 276 9.53 -0.46 -3.87
N PRO A 277 9.02 0.75 -4.12
CA PRO A 277 9.82 1.82 -4.71
C PRO A 277 10.96 2.22 -3.76
N VAL A 278 12.07 2.71 -4.32
CA VAL A 278 13.23 3.17 -3.53
C VAL A 278 12.85 4.43 -2.76
N MET A 279 12.80 4.33 -1.43
CA MET A 279 12.39 5.43 -0.54
C MET A 279 13.54 6.01 0.29
N GLY A 280 14.72 5.37 0.30
CA GLY A 280 15.85 5.83 1.12
C GLY A 280 15.58 5.67 2.62
N ILE A 281 14.99 4.55 3.03
CA ILE A 281 14.66 4.25 4.43
C ILE A 281 15.68 3.26 5.00
N PRO A 282 16.46 3.64 6.04
CA PRO A 282 17.47 2.76 6.61
C PRO A 282 16.86 1.59 7.38
N LEU A 283 17.58 0.46 7.42
CA LEU A 283 17.21 -0.69 8.22
C LEU A 283 17.57 -0.40 9.71
N PRO A 284 16.60 -0.45 10.65
CA PRO A 284 16.83 -0.14 12.04
C PRO A 284 17.96 -0.99 12.65
N LEU A 285 18.81 -0.38 13.46
CA LEU A 285 19.90 -1.02 14.20
C LEU A 285 21.02 -1.65 13.33
N VAL A 286 20.86 -1.72 12.03
CA VAL A 286 21.81 -2.38 11.11
C VAL A 286 22.44 -1.38 10.14
N SER A 287 21.65 -0.48 9.56
CA SER A 287 22.14 0.53 8.63
C SER A 287 23.10 1.51 9.31
N TYR A 288 24.10 1.91 8.57
CA TYR A 288 25.04 2.95 9.00
C TYR A 288 24.31 4.29 9.15
N GLY A 289 24.41 4.88 10.35
CA GLY A 289 23.82 6.18 10.66
C GLY A 289 23.74 6.40 12.17
N GLY A 290 24.62 7.27 12.71
CA GLY A 290 24.67 7.51 14.15
C GLY A 290 23.37 8.05 14.75
N SER A 291 22.71 8.98 14.04
CA SER A 291 21.43 9.56 14.46
C SER A 291 20.28 8.55 14.45
N SER A 292 20.19 7.73 13.41
CA SER A 292 19.16 6.69 13.30
C SER A 292 19.36 5.62 14.38
N LEU A 293 20.59 5.16 14.59
CA LEU A 293 20.91 4.18 15.64
C LEU A 293 20.53 4.69 17.03
N MET A 294 20.88 5.95 17.35
CA MET A 294 20.47 6.55 18.63
C MET A 294 18.96 6.63 18.78
N ALA A 295 18.25 7.09 17.75
CA ALA A 295 16.78 7.22 17.79
C ALA A 295 16.10 5.87 18.02
N PHE A 296 16.46 4.83 17.27
CA PHE A 296 15.91 3.48 17.46
C PHE A 296 16.26 2.88 18.82
N THR A 297 17.50 3.10 19.29
CA THR A 297 17.94 2.63 20.60
C THR A 297 17.13 3.29 21.71
N ILE A 298 16.97 4.62 21.68
CA ILE A 298 16.17 5.36 22.67
C ILE A 298 14.72 4.85 22.69
N MET A 299 14.10 4.70 21.51
CA MET A 299 12.73 4.18 21.43
C MET A 299 12.59 2.79 22.05
N LEU A 300 13.52 1.89 21.77
CA LEU A 300 13.52 0.54 22.34
C LEU A 300 13.72 0.55 23.85
N PHE A 301 14.67 1.34 24.35
CA PHE A 301 14.93 1.40 25.79
C PHE A 301 13.78 2.03 26.59
N ILE A 302 13.07 3.00 26.03
CA ILE A 302 11.84 3.53 26.64
C ILE A 302 10.78 2.43 26.74
N ALA A 303 10.57 1.61 25.68
CA ALA A 303 9.64 0.49 25.74
C ALA A 303 10.03 -0.52 26.81
N VAL A 304 11.33 -0.88 26.91
CA VAL A 304 11.84 -1.78 27.95
C VAL A 304 11.66 -1.19 29.36
N ARG A 305 11.89 0.12 29.52
CA ARG A 305 11.70 0.80 30.82
C ARG A 305 10.24 0.81 31.26
N LEU A 306 9.31 1.04 30.32
CA LEU A 306 7.88 0.96 30.61
C LEU A 306 7.47 -0.45 31.04
N ASP A 307 7.94 -1.51 30.36
CA ASP A 307 7.66 -2.90 30.77
C ASP A 307 8.22 -3.21 32.18
N ALA A 308 9.44 -2.73 32.50
CA ALA A 308 10.05 -2.92 33.80
C ALA A 308 9.27 -2.21 34.92
N SER A 309 8.76 -1.00 34.70
CA SER A 309 7.97 -0.27 35.70
C SER A 309 6.67 -1.00 36.05
N THR A 310 5.95 -1.50 35.04
CA THR A 310 4.69 -2.25 35.26
C THR A 310 4.90 -3.50 36.10
N ARG A 311 6.02 -4.21 35.91
CA ARG A 311 6.35 -5.38 36.74
C ARG A 311 6.60 -5.03 38.19
N GLN A 312 7.20 -3.89 38.46
CA GLN A 312 7.48 -3.45 39.86
C GLN A 312 6.15 -3.14 40.62
N TYR A 313 5.14 -2.63 39.96
CA TYR A 313 3.83 -2.39 40.57
C TYR A 313 3.01 -3.66 40.79
N SER A 314 3.18 -4.68 39.94
CA SER A 314 2.47 -5.96 40.10
C SER A 314 2.99 -6.82 41.25
N PHE A 315 4.18 -6.54 41.81
CA PHE A 315 4.75 -7.24 42.96
C PHE A 315 4.52 -6.49 44.32
N ARG A 316 3.85 -5.37 44.30
CA ARG A 316 3.37 -4.69 45.50
C ARG A 316 1.86 -4.82 45.66
#